data_4ce093eda9d8ab46e62851b37a5bac7e
#
_entry.id   4ce093eda9d8ab46e62851b37a5bac7e
#
_cell.length_a   1.000
_cell.length_b   1.000
_cell.length_c   1.000
_cell.angle_alpha   90.00
_cell.angle_beta   90.00
_cell.angle_gamma   90.00
#
_symmetry.space_group_name_H-M   'P 1'
#
loop_
_entity.id
_entity.type
_entity.pdbx_description
1 polymer ?
#
loop_
_entity_poly.entity_id
_entity_poly.type
_entity_poly.pdbx_seq_one_letter_code
_entity_poly.pdbx_strand_id
1 'polypeptide(L)'
;MTRIAVVDNHGQFTHLEQRALRDLGVDATLVDNETPPADVVGDVDGVVLSGGPSMDRVGRARDYLDVDVPVFGICLGMQLIADELDGTVGSGDYGGYADVDVEIVDPDDPLVGSLAPTTRVWASHADEVKELPSGFTLTARSDVCGVEAMSDADRDLYGVQWHPEVAHTERGDEVFENFVARCRR
;
A
#
# COMPACT_ATOMS: atom_id res chain seq x y z
N MET A 1 6.23 2.35 21.72
CA MET A 1 5.45 1.38 20.90
C MET A 1 5.10 2.09 19.61
N THR A 2 5.39 1.51 18.46
CA THR A 2 5.08 2.10 17.15
C THR A 2 3.57 2.18 16.98
N ARG A 3 3.06 3.33 16.57
CA ARG A 3 1.63 3.58 16.35
C ARG A 3 1.38 3.84 14.86
N ILE A 4 0.43 3.12 14.28
CA ILE A 4 0.09 3.25 12.86
C ILE A 4 -1.43 3.44 12.71
N ALA A 5 -1.82 4.45 11.96
CA ALA A 5 -3.21 4.62 11.54
C ALA A 5 -3.47 3.83 10.26
N VAL A 6 -4.55 3.06 10.23
CA VAL A 6 -5.07 2.41 9.04
C VAL A 6 -6.32 3.17 8.60
N VAL A 7 -6.19 3.95 7.54
CA VAL A 7 -7.29 4.74 6.97
C VAL A 7 -8.21 3.81 6.17
N ASP A 8 -9.44 3.66 6.62
CA ASP A 8 -10.41 2.71 6.08
C ASP A 8 -11.11 3.28 4.84
N ASN A 9 -10.71 2.84 3.66
CA ASN A 9 -11.37 3.14 2.37
C ASN A 9 -12.55 2.20 2.07
N HIS A 10 -13.14 1.60 3.10
CA HIS A 10 -14.28 0.69 3.02
C HIS A 10 -13.96 -0.63 2.30
N GLY A 11 -12.70 -1.07 2.37
CA GLY A 11 -12.24 -2.35 1.85
C GLY A 11 -12.75 -3.53 2.66
N GLN A 12 -12.95 -4.65 2.00
CA GLN A 12 -13.35 -5.89 2.68
C GLN A 12 -12.25 -6.49 3.57
N PHE A 13 -10.99 -6.08 3.39
CA PHE A 13 -9.83 -6.62 4.11
C PHE A 13 -9.16 -5.62 5.07
N THR A 14 -9.69 -4.42 5.25
CA THR A 14 -9.08 -3.37 6.08
C THR A 14 -8.79 -3.85 7.51
N HIS A 15 -9.67 -4.64 8.10
CA HIS A 15 -9.46 -5.22 9.42
C HIS A 15 -8.34 -6.26 9.45
N LEU A 16 -8.03 -6.91 8.33
CA LEU A 16 -6.89 -7.83 8.22
C LEU A 16 -5.56 -7.06 8.14
N GLU A 17 -5.54 -5.89 7.49
CA GLU A 17 -4.39 -4.99 7.49
C GLU A 17 -4.06 -4.53 8.92
N GLN A 18 -5.08 -4.08 9.66
CA GLN A 18 -4.94 -3.73 11.08
C GLN A 18 -4.43 -4.91 11.91
N ARG A 19 -4.97 -6.10 11.68
CA ARG A 19 -4.58 -7.31 12.41
C ARG A 19 -3.13 -7.67 12.12
N ALA A 20 -2.69 -7.66 10.86
CA ALA A 20 -1.31 -7.95 10.49
C ALA A 20 -0.32 -7.04 11.23
N LEU A 21 -0.61 -5.74 11.32
CA LEU A 21 0.19 -4.80 12.10
C LEU A 21 0.19 -5.11 13.61
N ARG A 22 -0.96 -5.46 14.18
CA ARG A 22 -1.07 -5.82 15.60
C ARG A 22 -0.32 -7.10 15.94
N ASP A 23 -0.31 -8.07 15.04
CA ASP A 23 0.43 -9.33 15.21
C ASP A 23 1.95 -9.08 15.24
N LEU A 24 2.43 -7.95 14.69
CA LEU A 24 3.81 -7.45 14.79
C LEU A 24 4.09 -6.58 16.04
N GLY A 25 3.14 -6.49 16.95
CA GLY A 25 3.28 -5.69 18.17
C GLY A 25 3.15 -4.17 17.97
N VAL A 26 2.50 -3.75 16.89
CA VAL A 26 2.20 -2.34 16.59
C VAL A 26 0.85 -1.97 17.19
N ASP A 27 0.74 -0.75 17.72
CA ASP A 27 -0.55 -0.15 18.07
C ASP A 27 -1.22 0.39 16.80
N ALA A 28 -2.02 -0.47 16.15
CA ALA A 28 -2.69 -0.15 14.90
C ALA A 28 -4.17 0.23 15.15
N THR A 29 -4.55 1.43 14.72
CA THR A 29 -5.91 1.97 14.89
C THR A 29 -6.58 2.18 13.54
N LEU A 30 -7.83 1.72 13.40
CA LEU A 30 -8.66 2.07 12.26
C LEU A 30 -9.13 3.51 12.36
N VAL A 31 -9.01 4.23 11.25
CA VAL A 31 -9.43 5.63 11.12
C VAL A 31 -10.40 5.73 9.96
N ASP A 32 -11.54 6.38 10.19
CA ASP A 32 -12.50 6.68 9.12
C ASP A 32 -11.85 7.58 8.06
N ASN A 33 -12.05 7.29 6.78
CA ASN A 33 -11.43 8.05 5.69
C ASN A 33 -11.95 9.48 5.52
N GLU A 34 -12.97 9.89 6.26
CA GLU A 34 -13.41 11.28 6.35
C GLU A 34 -12.67 12.05 7.46
N THR A 35 -11.85 11.39 8.27
CA THR A 35 -11.09 12.03 9.34
C THR A 35 -9.95 12.89 8.77
N PRO A 36 -9.84 14.17 9.16
CA PRO A 36 -8.73 15.01 8.73
C PRO A 36 -7.38 14.48 9.23
N PRO A 37 -6.30 14.50 8.41
CA PRO A 37 -4.96 14.10 8.86
C PRO A 37 -4.49 14.81 10.14
N ALA A 38 -4.83 16.08 10.31
CA ALA A 38 -4.45 16.88 11.48
C ALA A 38 -4.94 16.29 12.82
N ASP A 39 -6.01 15.51 12.80
CA ASP A 39 -6.58 14.87 13.99
C ASP A 39 -5.89 13.52 14.32
N VAL A 40 -5.00 13.04 13.44
CA VAL A 40 -4.40 11.68 13.52
C VAL A 40 -2.88 11.74 13.56
N VAL A 41 -2.26 12.50 12.66
CA VAL A 41 -0.82 12.39 12.34
C VAL A 41 0.09 12.78 13.52
N GLY A 42 -0.36 13.67 14.41
CA GLY A 42 0.41 14.05 15.61
C GLY A 42 0.62 12.89 16.62
N ASP A 43 -0.14 11.82 16.48
CA ASP A 43 -0.17 10.71 17.42
C ASP A 43 0.31 9.37 16.83
N VAL A 44 0.72 9.34 15.55
CA VAL A 44 1.15 8.11 14.86
C VAL A 44 2.52 8.25 14.22
N ASP A 45 3.17 7.12 14.02
CA ASP A 45 4.50 7.01 13.40
C ASP A 45 4.42 6.63 11.91
N GLY A 46 3.22 6.30 11.40
CA GLY A 46 2.98 5.96 10.00
C GLY A 46 1.50 5.81 9.69
N VAL A 47 1.18 5.79 8.40
CA VAL A 47 -0.19 5.66 7.88
C VAL A 47 -0.26 4.56 6.82
N VAL A 48 -1.27 3.70 6.92
CA VAL A 48 -1.66 2.77 5.86
C VAL A 48 -2.95 3.27 5.22
N LEU A 49 -2.97 3.39 3.90
CA LEU A 49 -4.17 3.66 3.11
C LEU A 49 -4.70 2.32 2.60
N SER A 50 -5.82 1.89 3.13
CA SER A 50 -6.37 0.57 2.85
C SER A 50 -6.83 0.40 1.40
N GLY A 51 -7.03 -0.84 1.01
CA GLY A 51 -7.83 -1.19 -0.16
C GLY A 51 -9.27 -0.68 -0.03
N GLY A 52 -10.01 -0.72 -1.13
CA GLY A 52 -11.40 -0.26 -1.14
C GLY A 52 -12.08 -0.52 -2.48
N PRO A 53 -13.40 -0.28 -2.56
CA PRO A 53 -14.19 -0.62 -3.74
C PRO A 53 -14.10 0.41 -4.87
N SER A 54 -13.82 1.69 -4.56
CA SER A 54 -13.89 2.76 -5.55
C SER A 54 -13.14 4.01 -5.12
N MET A 55 -12.45 4.65 -6.07
CA MET A 55 -11.80 5.96 -5.91
C MET A 55 -12.78 7.08 -5.54
N ASP A 56 -14.06 6.95 -5.89
CA ASP A 56 -15.08 7.94 -5.55
C ASP A 56 -15.45 7.94 -4.05
N ARG A 57 -14.98 6.93 -3.30
CA ARG A 57 -15.32 6.72 -1.90
C ARG A 57 -14.14 6.86 -0.94
N VAL A 58 -13.01 7.34 -1.42
CA VAL A 58 -11.79 7.49 -0.59
C VAL A 58 -11.83 8.69 0.36
N GLY A 59 -12.85 9.55 0.23
CA GLY A 59 -13.02 10.70 1.11
C GLY A 59 -11.76 11.55 1.21
N ARG A 60 -11.30 11.80 2.42
CA ARG A 60 -10.10 12.58 2.73
C ARG A 60 -8.81 11.76 2.77
N ALA A 61 -8.83 10.48 2.38
CA ALA A 61 -7.62 9.67 2.34
C ALA A 61 -6.51 10.30 1.47
N ARG A 62 -6.88 11.11 0.45
CA ARG A 62 -5.93 11.89 -0.38
C ARG A 62 -5.10 12.89 0.42
N ASP A 63 -5.69 13.48 1.45
CA ASP A 63 -5.04 14.50 2.29
C ASP A 63 -3.87 13.90 3.11
N TYR A 64 -3.81 12.56 3.28
CA TYR A 64 -2.74 11.87 4.00
C TYR A 64 -1.43 11.74 3.20
N LEU A 65 -1.37 12.20 1.95
CA LEU A 65 -0.13 12.16 1.16
C LEU A 65 0.82 13.33 1.47
N ASP A 66 0.33 14.38 2.13
CA ASP A 66 1.10 15.56 2.52
C ASP A 66 1.54 15.55 4.00
N VAL A 67 1.58 14.35 4.61
CA VAL A 67 1.98 14.21 6.02
C VAL A 67 3.47 13.90 6.19
N ASP A 68 4.03 14.24 7.35
CA ASP A 68 5.46 14.07 7.66
C ASP A 68 5.81 12.67 8.23
N VAL A 69 4.96 11.66 7.98
CA VAL A 69 5.19 10.26 8.39
C VAL A 69 5.11 9.33 7.18
N PRO A 70 5.76 8.16 7.22
CA PRO A 70 5.66 7.19 6.12
C PRO A 70 4.21 6.80 5.80
N VAL A 71 3.90 6.68 4.50
CA VAL A 71 2.59 6.28 3.99
C VAL A 71 2.70 5.04 3.13
N PHE A 72 1.86 4.05 3.39
CA PHE A 72 1.78 2.81 2.63
C PHE A 72 0.39 2.59 2.07
N GLY A 73 0.25 2.55 0.74
CA GLY A 73 -1.00 2.27 0.04
C GLY A 73 -1.10 0.81 -0.41
N ILE A 74 -2.23 0.17 -0.10
CA ILE A 74 -2.56 -1.20 -0.49
C ILE A 74 -3.69 -1.19 -1.50
N CYS A 75 -3.49 -1.81 -2.67
CA CYS A 75 -4.46 -1.92 -3.75
C CYS A 75 -5.03 -0.55 -4.16
N LEU A 76 -6.26 -0.23 -3.81
CA LEU A 76 -6.85 1.11 -4.03
C LEU A 76 -5.99 2.22 -3.41
N GLY A 77 -5.38 1.99 -2.24
CA GLY A 77 -4.48 2.94 -1.60
C GLY A 77 -3.25 3.27 -2.45
N MET A 78 -2.66 2.30 -3.14
CA MET A 78 -1.58 2.55 -4.11
C MET A 78 -2.09 3.36 -5.32
N GLN A 79 -3.24 2.99 -5.85
CA GLN A 79 -3.86 3.71 -6.98
C GLN A 79 -4.16 5.17 -6.61
N LEU A 80 -4.62 5.41 -5.38
CA LEU A 80 -4.86 6.76 -4.86
C LEU A 80 -3.57 7.58 -4.81
N ILE A 81 -2.46 7.00 -4.35
CA ILE A 81 -1.15 7.66 -4.35
C ILE A 81 -0.76 8.05 -5.79
N ALA A 82 -0.91 7.13 -6.74
CA ALA A 82 -0.57 7.39 -8.13
C ALA A 82 -1.45 8.49 -8.75
N ASP A 83 -2.75 8.40 -8.56
CA ASP A 83 -3.73 9.36 -9.13
C ASP A 83 -3.51 10.78 -8.59
N GLU A 84 -3.25 10.93 -7.30
CA GLU A 84 -3.06 12.23 -6.66
C GLU A 84 -1.73 12.89 -7.00
N LEU A 85 -0.69 12.11 -7.32
CA LEU A 85 0.66 12.60 -7.58
C LEU A 85 1.04 12.59 -9.07
N ASP A 86 0.06 12.85 -9.94
CA ASP A 86 0.21 12.97 -11.40
C ASP A 86 0.62 11.66 -12.12
N GLY A 87 0.39 10.50 -11.51
CA GLY A 87 0.40 9.22 -12.20
C GLY A 87 -0.90 8.97 -12.96
N THR A 88 -0.99 7.82 -13.62
CA THR A 88 -2.19 7.43 -14.36
C THR A 88 -2.72 6.11 -13.86
N VAL A 89 -4.01 6.06 -13.55
CA VAL A 89 -4.74 4.84 -13.15
C VAL A 89 -5.77 4.53 -14.23
N GLY A 90 -5.89 3.28 -14.61
CA GLY A 90 -6.86 2.85 -15.61
C GLY A 90 -7.13 1.35 -15.52
N SER A 91 -8.09 0.88 -16.32
CA SER A 91 -8.48 -0.53 -16.35
C SER A 91 -7.33 -1.44 -16.72
N GLY A 92 -7.18 -2.54 -15.96
CA GLY A 92 -6.24 -3.60 -16.28
C GLY A 92 -6.71 -4.43 -17.48
N ASP A 93 -5.75 -4.98 -18.22
CA ASP A 93 -6.04 -5.78 -19.42
C ASP A 93 -6.52 -7.20 -19.07
N TYR A 94 -6.13 -7.67 -17.89
CA TYR A 94 -6.34 -9.06 -17.47
C TYR A 94 -7.33 -9.22 -16.33
N GLY A 95 -7.73 -8.17 -15.70
CA GLY A 95 -8.64 -8.05 -14.55
C GLY A 95 -8.63 -9.27 -13.65
N GLY A 96 -8.53 -9.19 -12.37
CA GLY A 96 -8.43 -10.44 -11.82
C GLY A 96 -8.43 -10.67 -10.32
N TYR A 97 -8.95 -11.81 -10.04
CA TYR A 97 -8.89 -12.48 -8.75
C TYR A 97 -8.04 -13.73 -8.96
N ALA A 98 -6.77 -13.68 -8.61
CA ALA A 98 -5.90 -14.83 -8.79
C ALA A 98 -4.59 -14.71 -8.00
N ASP A 99 -3.95 -15.86 -7.83
CA ASP A 99 -2.55 -15.94 -7.46
C ASP A 99 -1.69 -15.44 -8.63
N VAL A 100 -0.81 -14.51 -8.35
CA VAL A 100 0.09 -13.88 -9.33
C VAL A 100 1.52 -14.05 -8.86
N ASP A 101 2.40 -14.47 -9.78
CA ASP A 101 3.84 -14.47 -9.53
C ASP A 101 4.39 -13.07 -9.87
N VAL A 102 4.90 -12.37 -8.86
CA VAL A 102 5.42 -11.01 -8.96
C VAL A 102 6.93 -11.03 -8.98
N GLU A 103 7.53 -10.38 -9.96
CA GLU A 103 8.97 -10.14 -10.05
C GLU A 103 9.34 -8.86 -9.28
N ILE A 104 10.27 -8.96 -8.35
CA ILE A 104 10.85 -7.81 -7.68
C ILE A 104 11.98 -7.26 -8.55
N VAL A 105 11.78 -6.07 -9.10
CA VAL A 105 12.74 -5.46 -10.06
C VAL A 105 13.75 -4.54 -9.37
N ASP A 106 13.46 -4.10 -8.14
CA ASP A 106 14.38 -3.36 -7.29
C ASP A 106 14.62 -4.10 -5.97
N PRO A 107 15.71 -4.90 -5.87
CA PRO A 107 16.02 -5.65 -4.65
C PRO A 107 16.50 -4.76 -3.49
N ASP A 108 16.80 -3.49 -3.74
CA ASP A 108 17.22 -2.53 -2.73
C ASP A 108 16.04 -1.71 -2.18
N ASP A 109 14.83 -1.91 -2.73
CA ASP A 109 13.63 -1.23 -2.24
C ASP A 109 13.35 -1.56 -0.77
N PRO A 110 13.11 -0.55 0.08
CA PRO A 110 12.94 -0.78 1.52
C PRO A 110 11.64 -1.50 1.89
N LEU A 111 10.61 -1.52 1.01
CA LEU A 111 9.35 -2.18 1.29
C LEU A 111 9.32 -3.62 0.77
N VAL A 112 9.66 -3.83 -0.51
CA VAL A 112 9.48 -5.13 -1.18
C VAL A 112 10.79 -5.81 -1.57
N GLY A 113 11.94 -5.14 -1.47
CA GLY A 113 13.23 -5.67 -1.92
C GLY A 113 13.62 -7.00 -1.29
N SER A 114 13.26 -7.23 -0.02
CA SER A 114 13.53 -8.51 0.66
C SER A 114 12.81 -9.70 0.04
N LEU A 115 11.73 -9.46 -0.73
CA LEU A 115 10.96 -10.51 -1.41
C LEU A 115 11.61 -11.01 -2.71
N ALA A 116 12.70 -10.37 -3.14
CA ALA A 116 13.41 -10.73 -4.38
C ALA A 116 13.86 -12.20 -4.37
N PRO A 117 13.96 -12.87 -5.56
CA PRO A 117 13.67 -12.32 -6.88
C PRO A 117 12.19 -12.33 -7.27
N THR A 118 11.38 -13.22 -6.70
CA THR A 118 9.96 -13.39 -7.00
C THR A 118 9.19 -13.77 -5.75
N THR A 119 7.91 -13.40 -5.71
CA THR A 119 6.99 -13.83 -4.66
C THR A 119 5.61 -14.09 -5.26
N ARG A 120 4.86 -15.00 -4.65
CA ARG A 120 3.50 -15.29 -5.05
C ARG A 120 2.53 -14.51 -4.19
N VAL A 121 1.64 -13.76 -4.82
CA VAL A 121 0.71 -12.86 -4.16
C VAL A 121 -0.73 -13.12 -4.58
N TRP A 122 -1.67 -12.72 -3.75
CA TRP A 122 -3.07 -12.68 -4.11
C TRP A 122 -3.49 -11.28 -4.54
N ALA A 123 -4.03 -11.16 -5.75
CA ALA A 123 -4.47 -9.91 -6.35
C ALA A 123 -5.98 -9.91 -6.60
N SER A 124 -6.62 -8.78 -6.34
CA SER A 124 -8.05 -8.57 -6.58
C SER A 124 -8.28 -7.10 -6.93
N HIS A 125 -8.16 -6.78 -8.23
CA HIS A 125 -8.33 -5.42 -8.73
C HIS A 125 -8.78 -5.43 -10.19
N ALA A 126 -9.56 -4.43 -10.59
CA ALA A 126 -9.96 -4.18 -11.98
C ALA A 126 -9.10 -3.09 -12.62
N ASP A 127 -8.77 -2.07 -11.84
CA ASP A 127 -7.90 -0.98 -12.25
C ASP A 127 -6.47 -1.19 -11.76
N GLU A 128 -5.53 -0.54 -12.41
CA GLU A 128 -4.10 -0.60 -12.11
C GLU A 128 -3.41 0.72 -12.42
N VAL A 129 -2.26 0.95 -11.82
CA VAL A 129 -1.39 2.09 -12.19
C VAL A 129 -0.80 1.82 -13.57
N LYS A 130 -1.04 2.73 -14.52
CA LYS A 130 -0.54 2.65 -15.90
C LYS A 130 0.76 3.42 -16.09
N GLU A 131 0.88 4.56 -15.41
CA GLU A 131 2.07 5.40 -15.43
C GLU A 131 2.42 5.82 -14.00
N LEU A 132 3.69 5.65 -13.65
CA LEU A 132 4.19 6.04 -12.33
C LEU A 132 4.15 7.56 -12.16
N PRO A 133 3.84 8.05 -10.95
CA PRO A 133 4.05 9.45 -10.61
C PRO A 133 5.53 9.83 -10.71
N SER A 134 5.79 11.12 -10.92
CA SER A 134 7.15 11.66 -10.90
C SER A 134 7.85 11.40 -9.55
N GLY A 135 9.08 10.91 -9.60
CA GLY A 135 9.88 10.57 -8.41
C GLY A 135 9.70 9.14 -7.91
N PHE A 136 8.69 8.42 -8.40
CA PHE A 136 8.51 7.02 -8.03
C PHE A 136 9.38 6.08 -8.86
N THR A 137 9.83 5.01 -8.21
CA THR A 137 10.53 3.89 -8.82
C THR A 137 9.58 2.70 -8.93
N LEU A 138 9.62 2.01 -10.08
CA LEU A 138 8.98 0.70 -10.23
C LEU A 138 9.78 -0.32 -9.40
N THR A 139 9.13 -0.97 -8.44
CA THR A 139 9.81 -1.91 -7.54
C THR A 139 9.38 -3.36 -7.74
N ALA A 140 8.19 -3.57 -8.30
CA ALA A 140 7.72 -4.90 -8.69
C ALA A 140 6.74 -4.85 -9.87
N ARG A 141 6.71 -5.93 -10.65
CA ARG A 141 5.81 -6.13 -11.80
C ARG A 141 5.42 -7.59 -11.96
N SER A 142 4.43 -7.86 -12.78
CA SER A 142 4.05 -9.22 -13.19
C SER A 142 3.70 -9.28 -14.68
N ASP A 143 3.42 -10.48 -15.18
CA ASP A 143 2.97 -10.67 -16.56
C ASP A 143 1.56 -10.09 -16.82
N VAL A 144 0.80 -9.84 -15.76
CA VAL A 144 -0.59 -9.36 -15.85
C VAL A 144 -0.77 -7.90 -15.40
N CYS A 145 0.22 -7.33 -14.70
CA CYS A 145 0.18 -5.96 -14.21
C CYS A 145 1.58 -5.33 -14.26
N GLY A 146 1.70 -4.23 -14.99
CA GLY A 146 2.99 -3.55 -15.22
C GLY A 146 3.54 -2.85 -13.98
N VAL A 147 2.69 -2.44 -13.04
CA VAL A 147 3.06 -1.81 -11.77
C VAL A 147 2.39 -2.57 -10.62
N GLU A 148 3.10 -3.54 -10.09
CA GLU A 148 2.67 -4.30 -8.92
C GLU A 148 3.10 -3.62 -7.61
N ALA A 149 4.21 -2.92 -7.62
CA ALA A 149 4.65 -2.08 -6.51
C ALA A 149 5.47 -0.90 -7.00
N MET A 150 5.40 0.19 -6.25
CA MET A 150 6.11 1.43 -6.50
C MET A 150 6.48 2.11 -5.20
N SER A 151 7.58 2.85 -5.19
CA SER A 151 7.98 3.64 -4.03
C SER A 151 8.67 4.95 -4.41
N ASP A 152 8.50 5.94 -3.57
CA ASP A 152 9.34 7.12 -3.46
C ASP A 152 9.96 7.13 -2.05
N ALA A 153 11.14 6.54 -1.94
CA ALA A 153 11.82 6.35 -0.66
C ALA A 153 12.29 7.67 -0.03
N ASP A 154 12.45 8.72 -0.83
CA ASP A 154 12.84 10.05 -0.36
C ASP A 154 11.68 10.76 0.37
N ARG A 155 10.46 10.50 -0.09
CA ARG A 155 9.22 11.00 0.53
C ARG A 155 8.55 10.01 1.48
N ASP A 156 9.14 8.82 1.68
CA ASP A 156 8.55 7.72 2.45
C ASP A 156 7.12 7.34 2.00
N LEU A 157 6.90 7.30 0.67
CA LEU A 157 5.64 6.88 0.04
C LEU A 157 5.81 5.53 -0.65
N TYR A 158 4.98 4.56 -0.30
CA TYR A 158 5.07 3.18 -0.75
C TYR A 158 3.71 2.65 -1.20
N GLY A 159 3.69 1.78 -2.20
CA GLY A 159 2.46 1.14 -2.64
C GLY A 159 2.67 -0.27 -3.18
N VAL A 160 1.68 -1.14 -2.93
CA VAL A 160 1.57 -2.45 -3.57
C VAL A 160 0.16 -2.63 -4.14
N GLN A 161 0.05 -3.30 -5.29
CA GLN A 161 -1.23 -3.57 -5.93
C GLN A 161 -1.92 -4.80 -5.34
N TRP A 162 -1.16 -5.77 -4.84
CA TRP A 162 -1.67 -6.97 -4.20
C TRP A 162 -2.10 -6.74 -2.75
N HIS A 163 -2.67 -7.78 -2.15
CA HIS A 163 -3.10 -7.78 -0.75
C HIS A 163 -2.12 -8.57 0.12
N PRO A 164 -1.18 -7.91 0.82
CA PRO A 164 -0.22 -8.60 1.71
C PRO A 164 -0.87 -9.16 2.97
N GLU A 165 -2.05 -8.66 3.36
CA GLU A 165 -2.78 -9.03 4.57
C GLU A 165 -3.53 -10.37 4.47
N VAL A 166 -3.72 -10.90 3.26
CA VAL A 166 -4.48 -12.13 3.07
C VAL A 166 -3.58 -13.36 3.10
N ALA A 167 -4.11 -14.48 3.62
CA ALA A 167 -3.35 -15.72 3.84
C ALA A 167 -2.80 -16.37 2.56
N HIS A 168 -3.37 -16.04 1.39
CA HIS A 168 -2.90 -16.56 0.10
C HIS A 168 -1.66 -15.84 -0.44
N THR A 169 -1.31 -14.69 0.11
CA THR A 169 -0.07 -13.98 -0.23
C THR A 169 1.09 -14.57 0.55
N GLU A 170 2.09 -15.07 -0.18
CA GLU A 170 3.33 -15.52 0.43
C GLU A 170 4.12 -14.34 0.98
N ARG A 171 4.71 -14.48 2.18
CA ARG A 171 5.57 -13.47 2.81
C ARG A 171 4.92 -12.08 2.95
N GLY A 172 3.59 -12.03 3.06
CA GLY A 172 2.88 -10.75 3.23
C GLY A 172 3.22 -10.04 4.54
N ASP A 173 3.52 -10.79 5.59
CA ASP A 173 4.01 -10.28 6.87
C ASP A 173 5.32 -9.48 6.74
N GLU A 174 6.24 -9.92 5.88
CA GLU A 174 7.50 -9.19 5.63
C GLU A 174 7.27 -7.78 5.06
N VAL A 175 6.24 -7.61 4.22
CA VAL A 175 5.88 -6.27 3.70
C VAL A 175 5.49 -5.34 4.85
N PHE A 176 4.67 -5.81 5.78
CA PHE A 176 4.29 -5.04 6.97
C PHE A 176 5.47 -4.80 7.92
N GLU A 177 6.33 -5.81 8.14
CA GLU A 177 7.57 -5.67 8.94
C GLU A 177 8.47 -4.57 8.37
N ASN A 178 8.67 -4.56 7.05
CA ASN A 178 9.46 -3.58 6.35
C ASN A 178 8.87 -2.18 6.49
N PHE A 179 7.55 -2.03 6.34
CA PHE A 179 6.89 -0.75 6.56
C PHE A 179 7.03 -0.27 8.01
N VAL A 180 6.81 -1.15 8.99
CA VAL A 180 6.99 -0.82 10.41
C VAL A 180 8.43 -0.37 10.70
N ALA A 181 9.42 -0.97 10.04
CA ALA A 181 10.82 -0.54 10.17
C ALA A 181 11.03 0.89 9.64
N ARG A 182 10.31 1.32 8.61
CA ARG A 182 10.32 2.70 8.12
C ARG A 182 9.74 3.68 9.16
N CYS A 183 8.66 3.28 9.83
CA CYS A 183 7.99 4.10 10.84
C CYS A 183 8.81 4.29 12.14
N ARG A 184 9.87 3.50 12.35
CA ARG A 184 10.72 3.54 13.56
C ARG A 184 11.96 4.43 13.44
N ARG A 185 12.10 5.16 12.35
CA ARG A 185 13.28 5.99 12.09
C ARG A 185 13.22 7.35 12.75
#